data_3b5db0117f3457059553cbbaeeb34f5b
#
_entry.id   3b5db0117f3457059553cbbaeeb34f5b
#
_cell.length_a   1.000
_cell.length_b   1.000
_cell.length_c   1.000
_cell.angle_alpha   90.00
_cell.angle_beta   90.00
_cell.angle_gamma   90.00
#
_symmetry.space_group_name_H-M   'P 1'
#
loop_
_entity.id
_entity.type
_entity.pdbx_description
1 polymer ?
#
loop_
_entity_poly.entity_id
_entity_poly.type
_entity_poly.pdbx_seq_one_letter_code
_entity_poly.pdbx_strand_id
1 'polypeptide(L)'
;MEKVKGRANRQVRADSPMVDEAEEERSFWFNRSDGWVINRTTKKIILLEFKRTSDYGESYFKDMWRVAEKQHTPIMIGLKVLAEEREWEVTVVPLVEGQWSVREKEWLEALRIFGIGKEDGQRIIARLGRTLLDEHEKLFGSYW
;
A
#
# COMPACT_ATOMS: atom_id res chain seq x y z
N MET A 1 12.43 -4.44 -12.59
CA MET A 1 12.49 -3.23 -11.75
C MET A 1 13.19 -2.06 -12.43
N GLU A 2 14.41 -2.21 -12.97
CA GLU A 2 15.11 -1.13 -13.64
C GLU A 2 14.34 -0.47 -14.81
N LYS A 3 13.62 -1.27 -15.59
CA LYS A 3 12.79 -0.74 -16.69
C LYS A 3 11.62 0.11 -16.17
N VAL A 4 11.02 -0.27 -15.03
CA VAL A 4 9.96 0.50 -14.36
C VAL A 4 10.51 1.80 -13.80
N LYS A 5 11.66 1.73 -13.10
CA LYS A 5 12.37 2.90 -12.57
C LYS A 5 12.68 3.90 -13.67
N GLY A 6 13.28 3.46 -14.78
CA GLY A 6 13.62 4.35 -15.89
C GLY A 6 12.43 5.05 -16.53
N ARG A 7 11.22 4.44 -16.51
CA ARG A 7 9.99 5.08 -17.01
C ARG A 7 9.38 6.02 -15.97
N ALA A 8 9.38 5.63 -14.69
CA ALA A 8 8.92 6.50 -13.60
C ALA A 8 9.75 7.78 -13.54
N ASN A 9 11.08 7.67 -13.57
CA ASN A 9 11.97 8.82 -13.52
C ASN A 9 11.77 9.77 -14.71
N ARG A 10 11.56 9.24 -15.93
CA ARG A 10 11.27 10.09 -17.10
C ARG A 10 9.98 10.90 -16.93
N GLN A 11 8.92 10.29 -16.36
CA GLN A 11 7.67 10.99 -16.13
C GLN A 11 7.81 12.04 -15.03
N VAL A 12 8.48 11.71 -13.92
CA VAL A 12 8.74 12.67 -12.84
C VAL A 12 9.54 13.87 -13.35
N ARG A 13 10.53 13.66 -14.21
CA ARG A 13 11.29 14.76 -14.85
C ARG A 13 10.45 15.61 -15.77
N ALA A 14 9.50 15.03 -16.49
CA ALA A 14 8.58 15.78 -17.33
C ALA A 14 7.68 16.70 -16.51
N ASP A 15 7.23 16.22 -15.35
CA ASP A 15 6.32 16.93 -14.45
C ASP A 15 7.05 17.90 -13.50
N SER A 16 8.35 17.66 -13.22
CA SER A 16 9.17 18.43 -12.29
C SER A 16 10.64 18.47 -12.72
N PRO A 17 10.98 19.26 -13.74
CA PRO A 17 12.31 19.24 -14.36
C PRO A 17 13.46 19.71 -13.47
N MET A 18 13.18 20.21 -12.28
CA MET A 18 14.18 20.72 -11.31
C MET A 18 14.67 19.69 -10.29
N VAL A 19 14.19 18.43 -10.37
CA VAL A 19 14.57 17.39 -9.41
C VAL A 19 15.88 16.74 -9.83
N ASP A 20 16.84 16.64 -8.90
CA ASP A 20 18.12 15.98 -9.13
C ASP A 20 17.94 14.47 -9.36
N GLU A 21 18.72 13.91 -10.29
CA GLU A 21 18.67 12.48 -10.62
C GLU A 21 18.94 11.58 -9.41
N ALA A 22 19.83 12.00 -8.51
CA ALA A 22 20.13 11.27 -7.28
C ALA A 22 18.94 11.29 -6.30
N GLU A 23 18.17 12.38 -6.25
CA GLU A 23 16.98 12.53 -5.43
C GLU A 23 15.81 11.71 -5.98
N GLU A 24 15.63 11.69 -7.30
CA GLU A 24 14.66 10.81 -7.97
C GLU A 24 14.98 9.33 -7.69
N GLU A 25 16.23 8.95 -7.75
CA GLU A 25 16.66 7.58 -7.50
C GLU A 25 16.43 7.18 -6.04
N ARG A 26 16.76 8.04 -5.09
CA ARG A 26 16.44 7.85 -3.68
C ARG A 26 14.94 7.70 -3.48
N SER A 27 14.16 8.63 -3.99
CA SER A 27 12.70 8.62 -3.85
C SER A 27 12.10 7.32 -4.37
N PHE A 28 12.54 6.85 -5.55
CA PHE A 28 12.06 5.58 -6.12
C PHE A 28 12.37 4.39 -5.20
N TRP A 29 13.59 4.30 -4.65
CA TRP A 29 13.99 3.16 -3.83
C TRP A 29 13.49 3.22 -2.40
N PHE A 30 13.27 4.41 -1.85
CA PHE A 30 12.66 4.59 -0.52
C PHE A 30 11.16 4.27 -0.52
N ASN A 31 10.48 4.44 -1.64
CA ASN A 31 9.04 4.23 -1.76
C ASN A 31 8.70 2.83 -2.26
N ARG A 32 9.38 1.80 -1.78
CA ARG A 32 9.03 0.41 -2.08
C ARG A 32 7.68 0.08 -1.46
N SER A 33 6.84 -0.62 -2.22
CA SER A 33 5.65 -1.24 -1.67
C SER A 33 6.02 -2.44 -0.79
N ASP A 34 5.23 -2.69 0.25
CA ASP A 34 5.42 -3.84 1.14
C ASP A 34 5.15 -5.18 0.46
N GLY A 35 4.36 -5.17 -0.61
CA GLY A 35 4.09 -6.36 -1.38
C GLY A 35 3.49 -6.09 -2.75
N TRP A 36 3.42 -7.15 -3.55
CA TRP A 36 2.87 -7.12 -4.90
C TRP A 36 2.00 -8.34 -5.12
N VAL A 37 0.84 -8.13 -5.72
CA VAL A 37 0.00 -9.20 -6.22
C VAL A 37 -0.17 -9.02 -7.73
N ILE A 38 0.13 -10.08 -8.49
CA ILE A 38 0.00 -10.07 -9.94
C ILE A 38 -1.05 -11.11 -10.32
N ASN A 39 -2.21 -10.64 -10.75
CA ASN A 39 -3.25 -11.50 -11.30
C ASN A 39 -3.14 -11.52 -12.82
N ARG A 40 -2.60 -12.60 -13.36
CA ARG A 40 -2.37 -12.74 -14.81
C ARG A 40 -3.68 -12.97 -15.59
N THR A 41 -4.67 -13.57 -14.96
CA THR A 41 -5.97 -13.84 -15.58
C THR A 41 -6.77 -12.56 -15.80
N THR A 42 -6.78 -11.68 -14.78
CA THR A 42 -7.49 -10.39 -14.84
C THR A 42 -6.60 -9.25 -15.31
N LYS A 43 -5.32 -9.52 -15.61
CA LYS A 43 -4.31 -8.53 -16.00
C LYS A 43 -4.17 -7.37 -14.99
N LYS A 44 -4.17 -7.69 -13.69
CA LYS A 44 -4.06 -6.70 -12.62
C LYS A 44 -2.75 -6.82 -11.85
N ILE A 45 -2.13 -5.68 -11.59
CA ILE A 45 -1.00 -5.53 -10.67
C ILE A 45 -1.47 -4.69 -9.49
N ILE A 46 -1.41 -5.27 -8.30
CA ILE A 46 -1.81 -4.60 -7.07
C ILE A 46 -0.59 -4.40 -6.21
N LEU A 47 -0.30 -3.16 -5.86
CA LEU A 47 0.73 -2.80 -4.89
C LEU A 47 0.09 -2.79 -3.51
N LEU A 48 0.68 -3.55 -2.60
CA LEU A 48 0.27 -3.61 -1.20
C LEU A 48 1.12 -2.65 -0.38
N GLU A 49 0.48 -1.87 0.46
CA GLU A 49 1.14 -0.98 1.40
C GLU A 49 0.50 -1.11 2.78
N PHE A 50 1.30 -1.44 3.78
CA PHE A 50 0.86 -1.42 5.18
C PHE A 50 1.11 -0.03 5.78
N LYS A 51 0.08 0.51 6.39
CA LYS A 51 0.18 1.78 7.14
C LYS A 51 -0.31 1.57 8.56
N ARG A 52 0.51 1.95 9.52
CA ARG A 52 0.11 2.02 10.92
C ARG A 52 -0.08 3.48 11.32
N THR A 53 -1.13 3.75 12.06
CA THR A 53 -1.46 5.11 12.49
C THR A 53 -2.06 5.12 13.89
N SER A 54 -2.08 6.28 14.52
CA SER A 54 -2.85 6.49 15.75
C SER A 54 -4.34 6.47 15.43
N ASP A 55 -5.16 5.89 16.32
CA ASP A 55 -6.62 5.78 16.14
C ASP A 55 -7.36 7.11 16.32
N TYR A 56 -6.69 8.25 16.15
CA TYR A 56 -7.27 9.56 16.39
C TYR A 56 -7.91 10.15 15.13
N GLY A 57 -9.22 10.35 15.19
CA GLY A 57 -10.00 11.06 14.20
C GLY A 57 -10.62 10.17 13.11
N GLU A 58 -11.77 10.58 12.59
CA GLU A 58 -12.49 9.82 11.56
C GLU A 58 -11.84 9.87 10.18
N SER A 59 -11.02 10.90 9.93
CA SER A 59 -10.41 11.13 8.62
C SER A 59 -9.09 10.36 8.43
N TYR A 60 -8.47 9.87 9.51
CA TYR A 60 -7.12 9.33 9.45
C TYR A 60 -6.93 8.19 8.42
N PHE A 61 -7.95 7.36 8.26
CA PHE A 61 -7.92 6.28 7.28
C PHE A 61 -7.81 6.82 5.84
N LYS A 62 -8.63 7.82 5.51
CA LYS A 62 -8.60 8.46 4.19
C LYS A 62 -7.28 9.19 3.95
N ASP A 63 -6.75 9.80 5.00
CA ASP A 63 -5.48 10.52 4.91
C ASP A 63 -4.32 9.56 4.70
N MET A 64 -4.31 8.41 5.40
CA MET A 64 -3.30 7.37 5.17
C MET A 64 -3.43 6.70 3.80
N TRP A 65 -4.65 6.56 3.29
CA TRP A 65 -4.86 6.11 1.92
C TRP A 65 -4.20 7.06 0.91
N ARG A 66 -4.46 8.36 1.03
CA ARG A 66 -3.85 9.38 0.18
C ARG A 66 -2.32 9.42 0.31
N VAL A 67 -1.81 9.26 1.52
CA VAL A 67 -0.36 9.19 1.76
C VAL A 67 0.24 7.99 1.03
N ALA A 68 -0.38 6.81 1.11
CA ALA A 68 0.08 5.62 0.42
C ALA A 68 0.06 5.79 -1.11
N GLU A 69 -1.02 6.33 -1.66
CA GLU A 69 -1.12 6.61 -3.10
C GLU A 69 -0.02 7.58 -3.56
N LYS A 70 0.17 8.69 -2.83
CA LYS A 70 1.20 9.67 -3.14
C LYS A 70 2.61 9.09 -3.05
N GLN A 71 2.87 8.26 -2.03
CA GLN A 71 4.15 7.60 -1.83
C GLN A 71 4.52 6.70 -3.01
N HIS A 72 3.54 5.99 -3.57
CA HIS A 72 3.77 5.03 -4.66
C HIS A 72 3.55 5.59 -6.06
N THR A 73 3.23 6.88 -6.18
CA THR A 73 2.99 7.54 -7.48
C THR A 73 4.12 7.27 -8.50
N PRO A 74 5.42 7.39 -8.16
CA PRO A 74 6.49 7.14 -9.14
C PRO A 74 6.49 5.70 -9.67
N ILE A 75 6.31 4.71 -8.77
CA ILE A 75 6.22 3.29 -9.16
C ILE A 75 4.98 3.04 -10.01
N MET A 76 3.84 3.62 -9.60
CA MET A 76 2.59 3.48 -10.34
C MET A 76 2.68 4.04 -11.76
N ILE A 77 3.27 5.21 -11.94
CA ILE A 77 3.48 5.82 -13.26
C ILE A 77 4.31 4.88 -14.14
N GLY A 78 5.46 4.43 -13.64
CA GLY A 78 6.33 3.52 -14.39
C GLY A 78 5.65 2.20 -14.75
N LEU A 79 4.87 1.62 -13.82
CA LEU A 79 4.11 0.39 -14.06
C LEU A 79 2.95 0.59 -15.02
N LYS A 80 2.20 1.69 -14.91
CA LYS A 80 1.08 1.99 -15.81
C LYS A 80 1.56 2.11 -17.24
N VAL A 81 2.63 2.86 -17.50
CA VAL A 81 3.20 2.97 -18.85
C VAL A 81 3.59 1.60 -19.43
N LEU A 82 4.15 0.70 -18.60
CA LEU A 82 4.47 -0.66 -19.03
C LEU A 82 3.21 -1.53 -19.17
N ALA A 83 2.20 -1.26 -18.39
CA ALA A 83 0.96 -2.02 -18.34
C ALA A 83 0.01 -1.66 -19.48
N GLU A 84 -0.08 -0.39 -19.85
CA GLU A 84 -0.87 0.09 -21.00
C GLU A 84 -0.49 -0.62 -22.29
N GLU A 85 0.84 -0.82 -22.53
CA GLU A 85 1.33 -1.59 -23.67
C GLU A 85 0.79 -3.05 -23.70
N ARG A 86 0.28 -3.56 -22.57
CA ARG A 86 -0.17 -4.94 -22.38
C ARG A 86 -1.61 -5.03 -21.84
N GLU A 87 -2.32 -3.93 -21.78
CA GLU A 87 -3.69 -3.84 -21.24
C GLU A 87 -3.80 -4.30 -19.76
N TRP A 88 -2.82 -3.97 -18.93
CA TRP A 88 -2.83 -4.28 -17.52
C TRP A 88 -3.30 -3.10 -16.69
N GLU A 89 -4.08 -3.37 -15.66
CA GLU A 89 -4.48 -2.40 -14.65
C GLU A 89 -3.47 -2.41 -13.47
N VAL A 90 -3.08 -1.23 -13.01
CA VAL A 90 -2.20 -1.07 -11.84
C VAL A 90 -2.91 -0.25 -10.77
N THR A 91 -2.98 -0.77 -9.56
CA THR A 91 -3.58 -0.07 -8.42
C THR A 91 -2.73 -0.21 -7.16
N VAL A 92 -2.86 0.73 -6.23
CA VAL A 92 -2.31 0.63 -4.86
C VAL A 92 -3.46 0.31 -3.93
N VAL A 93 -3.25 -0.62 -3.02
CA VAL A 93 -4.21 -0.97 -1.97
C VAL A 93 -3.51 -0.86 -0.62
N PRO A 94 -3.74 0.22 0.12
CA PRO A 94 -3.24 0.33 1.48
C PRO A 94 -4.08 -0.51 2.44
N LEU A 95 -3.39 -1.22 3.32
CA LEU A 95 -3.96 -1.86 4.49
C LEU A 95 -3.59 -1.00 5.71
N VAL A 96 -4.55 -0.23 6.18
CA VAL A 96 -4.33 0.70 7.30
C VAL A 96 -4.80 0.05 8.59
N GLU A 97 -3.90 -0.07 9.55
CA GLU A 97 -4.22 -0.50 10.92
C GLU A 97 -4.05 0.66 11.90
N GLY A 98 -4.92 0.71 12.89
CA GLY A 98 -4.79 1.59 14.03
C GLY A 98 -3.82 1.02 15.06
N GLN A 99 -3.53 1.79 16.08
CA GLN A 99 -2.71 1.33 17.20
C GLN A 99 -3.40 0.22 18.01
N TRP A 100 -4.72 0.25 18.05
CA TRP A 100 -5.56 -0.62 18.87
C TRP A 100 -6.64 -1.35 18.09
N SER A 101 -6.89 -0.96 16.86
CA SER A 101 -8.02 -1.47 16.10
C SER A 101 -7.72 -1.65 14.62
N VAL A 102 -8.44 -2.60 14.04
CA VAL A 102 -8.54 -2.79 12.59
C VAL A 102 -9.94 -2.39 12.16
N ARG A 103 -10.05 -1.49 11.21
CA ARG A 103 -11.37 -1.11 10.66
C ARG A 103 -11.85 -2.20 9.71
N GLU A 104 -12.71 -3.06 10.23
CA GLU A 104 -13.17 -4.26 9.51
C GLU A 104 -13.71 -3.96 8.12
N LYS A 105 -14.54 -2.92 7.97
CA LYS A 105 -15.17 -2.57 6.70
C LYS A 105 -14.12 -2.24 5.63
N GLU A 106 -13.19 -1.38 5.95
CA GLU A 106 -12.15 -0.92 5.04
C GLU A 106 -11.18 -2.04 4.69
N TRP A 107 -10.84 -2.88 5.66
CA TRP A 107 -10.00 -4.05 5.42
C TRP A 107 -10.69 -5.10 4.54
N LEU A 108 -11.98 -5.37 4.76
CA LEU A 108 -12.75 -6.28 3.90
C LEU A 108 -12.83 -5.76 2.47
N GLU A 109 -12.99 -4.45 2.29
CA GLU A 109 -12.99 -3.83 0.97
C GLU A 109 -11.63 -3.97 0.28
N ALA A 110 -10.53 -3.70 0.98
CA ALA A 110 -9.19 -3.90 0.48
C ALA A 110 -8.92 -5.37 0.14
N LEU A 111 -9.23 -6.31 1.03
CA LEU A 111 -9.03 -7.74 0.82
C LEU A 111 -9.85 -8.27 -0.38
N ARG A 112 -11.03 -7.71 -0.63
CA ARG A 112 -11.84 -8.06 -1.81
C ARG A 112 -11.11 -7.71 -3.11
N ILE A 113 -10.33 -6.63 -3.14
CA ILE A 113 -9.53 -6.26 -4.32
C ILE A 113 -8.48 -7.33 -4.62
N PHE A 114 -7.96 -8.00 -3.58
CA PHE A 114 -7.06 -9.14 -3.72
C PHE A 114 -7.76 -10.45 -4.08
N GLY A 115 -9.09 -10.44 -4.22
CA GLY A 115 -9.88 -11.64 -4.50
C GLY A 115 -10.19 -12.50 -3.28
N ILE A 116 -9.98 -11.97 -2.07
CA ILE A 116 -10.28 -12.67 -0.81
C ILE A 116 -11.75 -12.48 -0.47
N GLY A 117 -12.45 -13.59 -0.28
CA GLY A 117 -13.87 -13.60 0.08
C GLY A 117 -14.12 -13.05 1.49
N LYS A 118 -15.37 -12.65 1.75
CA LYS A 118 -15.74 -12.01 3.02
C LYS A 118 -15.40 -12.86 4.24
N GLU A 119 -15.70 -14.16 4.22
CA GLU A 119 -15.45 -15.06 5.36
C GLU A 119 -13.96 -15.21 5.66
N ASP A 120 -13.15 -15.39 4.64
CA ASP A 120 -11.70 -15.49 4.79
C ASP A 120 -11.11 -14.14 5.22
N GLY A 121 -11.63 -13.04 4.67
CA GLY A 121 -11.28 -11.69 5.10
C GLY A 121 -11.57 -11.48 6.59
N GLN A 122 -12.72 -11.89 7.08
CA GLN A 122 -13.07 -11.80 8.50
C GLN A 122 -12.15 -12.65 9.38
N ARG A 123 -11.76 -13.84 8.93
CA ARG A 123 -10.78 -14.68 9.65
C ARG A 123 -9.41 -14.02 9.74
N ILE A 124 -8.97 -13.38 8.66
CA ILE A 124 -7.69 -12.64 8.63
C ILE A 124 -7.74 -11.47 9.62
N ILE A 125 -8.80 -10.67 9.59
CA ILE A 125 -8.97 -9.52 10.49
C ILE A 125 -9.04 -9.96 11.95
N ALA A 126 -9.79 -11.02 12.25
CA ALA A 126 -9.88 -11.54 13.62
C ALA A 126 -8.53 -12.07 14.14
N ARG A 127 -7.72 -12.69 13.27
CA ARG A 127 -6.37 -13.13 13.62
C ARG A 127 -5.45 -11.94 13.87
N LEU A 128 -5.50 -10.93 13.00
CA LEU A 128 -4.70 -9.71 13.14
C LEU A 128 -5.04 -8.98 14.45
N GLY A 129 -6.33 -8.79 14.73
CA GLY A 129 -6.78 -8.16 15.98
C GLY A 129 -6.28 -8.87 17.24
N ARG A 130 -6.26 -10.20 17.23
CA ARG A 130 -5.68 -10.98 18.35
C ARG A 130 -4.18 -10.75 18.46
N THR A 131 -3.45 -10.78 17.36
CA THR A 131 -2.00 -10.54 17.35
C THR A 131 -1.68 -9.14 17.90
N LEU A 132 -2.44 -8.11 17.52
CA LEU A 132 -2.27 -6.76 18.04
C LEU A 132 -2.50 -6.67 19.56
N LEU A 133 -3.52 -7.37 20.07
CA LEU A 133 -3.78 -7.43 21.51
C LEU A 133 -2.68 -8.16 22.26
N ASP A 134 -2.23 -9.30 21.76
CA ASP A 134 -1.14 -10.09 22.36
C ASP A 134 0.19 -9.31 22.39
N GLU A 135 0.50 -8.58 21.33
CA GLU A 135 1.69 -7.71 21.31
C GLU A 135 1.56 -6.56 22.31
N HIS A 136 0.36 -6.01 22.43
CA HIS A 136 0.08 -4.94 23.38
C HIS A 136 0.25 -5.43 24.84
N GLU A 137 -0.31 -6.58 25.18
CA GLU A 137 -0.12 -7.18 26.51
C GLU A 137 1.35 -7.42 26.83
N LYS A 138 2.14 -7.87 25.85
CA LYS A 138 3.58 -8.06 26.04
C LYS A 138 4.32 -6.74 26.30
N LEU A 139 3.91 -5.65 25.64
CA LEU A 139 4.56 -4.35 25.78
C LEU A 139 4.16 -3.61 27.05
N PHE A 140 2.92 -3.76 27.49
CA PHE A 140 2.35 -2.98 28.60
C PHE A 140 1.93 -3.82 29.81
N GLY A 141 1.68 -5.11 29.66
CA GLY A 141 1.29 -6.01 30.75
C GLY A 141 2.37 -6.23 31.81
N SER A 142 3.62 -5.86 31.53
CA SER A 142 4.71 -5.89 32.50
C SER A 142 4.81 -4.64 33.38
N TYR A 143 3.93 -3.66 33.20
CA TYR A 143 3.91 -2.40 33.95
C TYR A 143 2.78 -2.31 34.98
N TRP A 144 1.98 -3.35 35.16
CA TRP A 144 0.91 -3.47 36.18
C TRP A 144 1.20 -4.65 37.15
#